data_32fa841bd5c20c2564711988fecf3fdc
#
_entry.id   32fa841bd5c20c2564711988fecf3fdc
#
_cell.length_a   1.000
_cell.length_b   1.000
_cell.length_c   1.000
_cell.angle_alpha   90.00
_cell.angle_beta   90.00
_cell.angle_gamma   90.00
#
_symmetry.space_group_name_H-M   'P 1'
#
loop_
_entity.id
_entity.type
_entity.pdbx_description
1 polymer ?
#
loop_
_entity_poly.entity_id
_entity_poly.type
_entity_poly.pdbx_seq_one_letter_code
_entity_poly.pdbx_strand_id
1 'polypeptide(L)'
;WPIDECIADGITRDAALAALQQREPDVAQAPFAIGMLHTGLNLDPVKAPVNPSVLLSAGMDYWACGHIHMRYIHPSENGPRIAFSGCIQGRDIKETGPRGAQLVTLSEGAVPQLEFIPTASVVWQRLRVDVSDCTTLPEISDLIIRELFRANGKAHCEEMISRIVLTGTTALHEVLSRPDVIEDLRKHVNDSYAPFFCDTMLDETQEPRDKQALREEGLFPAVFLRVAETQRSLPEEQVAFLQQEFLDRGLQMPSSCAGKVGKLSEQAEDLVLDMLSQGEER
;
A
#
# COMPACT_ATOMS: atom_id res chain seq x y z
N TRP A 1 -29.95 14.44 -2.99
CA TRP A 1 -29.59 15.85 -2.73
C TRP A 1 -28.12 16.01 -3.10
N PRO A 2 -27.76 17.00 -3.95
CA PRO A 2 -26.37 17.24 -4.28
C PRO A 2 -25.62 17.61 -2.99
N ILE A 3 -24.51 16.94 -2.75
CA ILE A 3 -23.69 17.13 -1.54
C ILE A 3 -23.20 18.58 -1.44
N ASP A 4 -22.87 19.21 -2.57
CA ASP A 4 -22.38 20.57 -2.63
C ASP A 4 -23.43 21.61 -2.18
N GLU A 5 -24.71 21.40 -2.47
CA GLU A 5 -25.80 22.25 -2.01
C GLU A 5 -26.04 22.06 -0.51
N CYS A 6 -26.01 20.83 -0.03
CA CYS A 6 -26.14 20.54 1.40
C CYS A 6 -25.01 21.14 2.24
N ILE A 7 -23.80 21.18 1.71
CA ILE A 7 -22.62 21.75 2.38
C ILE A 7 -22.64 23.27 2.29
N ALA A 8 -23.05 23.83 1.14
CA ALA A 8 -23.18 25.28 0.95
C ALA A 8 -24.26 25.89 1.84
N ASP A 9 -25.38 25.18 2.09
CA ASP A 9 -26.43 25.58 2.99
C ASP A 9 -26.13 25.36 4.48
N GLY A 10 -24.93 24.87 4.79
CA GLY A 10 -24.44 24.68 6.15
C GLY A 10 -25.15 23.56 6.90
N ILE A 11 -24.90 22.29 6.55
CA ILE A 11 -25.25 21.18 7.43
C ILE A 11 -24.39 21.27 8.70
N THR A 12 -24.86 22.10 9.62
CA THR A 12 -24.29 22.16 10.96
C THR A 12 -25.15 21.30 11.89
N ARG A 13 -24.55 20.85 13.01
CA ARG A 13 -25.28 20.20 14.09
C ARG A 13 -26.56 20.99 14.46
N ASP A 14 -26.44 22.31 14.61
CA ASP A 14 -27.51 23.18 15.00
C ASP A 14 -28.64 23.24 13.95
N ALA A 15 -28.30 23.33 12.67
CA ALA A 15 -29.25 23.31 11.58
C ALA A 15 -30.00 21.95 11.50
N ALA A 16 -29.28 20.85 11.65
CA ALA A 16 -29.85 19.51 11.67
C ALA A 16 -30.78 19.32 12.87
N LEU A 17 -30.38 19.76 14.06
CA LEU A 17 -31.21 19.72 15.27
C LEU A 17 -32.44 20.57 15.11
N ALA A 18 -32.35 21.82 14.61
CA ALA A 18 -33.49 22.68 14.38
C ALA A 18 -34.50 22.06 13.40
N ALA A 19 -34.05 21.42 12.34
CA ALA A 19 -34.95 20.73 11.40
C ALA A 19 -35.60 19.49 12.00
N LEU A 20 -34.92 18.76 12.87
CA LEU A 20 -35.44 17.58 13.55
C LEU A 20 -36.38 17.93 14.69
N GLN A 21 -36.11 19.00 15.46
CA GLN A 21 -36.97 19.49 16.56
C GLN A 21 -38.39 19.79 16.12
N GLN A 22 -38.59 20.20 14.86
CA GLN A 22 -39.92 20.44 14.30
C GLN A 22 -40.73 19.14 14.12
N ARG A 23 -40.08 18.01 14.04
CA ARG A 23 -40.67 16.68 13.82
C ARG A 23 -40.70 15.83 15.07
N GLU A 24 -39.63 15.88 15.84
CA GLU A 24 -39.36 15.02 17.01
C GLU A 24 -38.77 15.89 18.14
N PRO A 25 -39.59 16.43 19.05
CA PRO A 25 -39.10 17.33 20.12
C PRO A 25 -38.05 16.73 21.04
N ASP A 26 -38.07 15.41 21.23
CA ASP A 26 -37.11 14.69 22.11
C ASP A 26 -35.69 14.59 21.52
N VAL A 27 -35.52 14.83 20.22
CA VAL A 27 -34.20 14.80 19.56
C VAL A 27 -33.29 15.92 20.05
N ALA A 28 -33.84 17.00 20.58
CA ALA A 28 -33.07 18.09 21.19
C ALA A 28 -32.22 17.68 22.38
N GLN A 29 -32.50 16.52 22.97
CA GLN A 29 -31.77 15.95 24.12
C GLN A 29 -30.82 14.84 23.74
N ALA A 30 -30.62 14.57 22.43
CA ALA A 30 -29.69 13.55 21.99
C ALA A 30 -28.25 13.91 22.41
N PRO A 31 -27.56 13.04 23.14
CA PRO A 31 -26.20 13.33 23.66
C PRO A 31 -25.17 13.45 22.54
N PHE A 32 -25.38 12.78 21.41
CA PHE A 32 -24.45 12.73 20.27
C PHE A 32 -25.14 13.06 18.95
N ALA A 33 -24.37 13.70 18.05
CA ALA A 33 -24.73 13.92 16.67
C ALA A 33 -23.75 13.22 15.73
N ILE A 34 -24.24 12.25 14.97
CA ILE A 34 -23.44 11.46 14.02
C ILE A 34 -23.86 11.84 12.62
N GLY A 35 -22.89 12.32 11.82
CA GLY A 35 -23.08 12.53 10.39
C GLY A 35 -22.82 11.25 9.61
N MET A 36 -23.65 10.95 8.61
CA MET A 36 -23.44 9.86 7.67
C MET A 36 -23.36 10.42 6.25
N LEU A 37 -22.27 10.11 5.53
CA LEU A 37 -22.03 10.68 4.22
C LEU A 37 -21.36 9.68 3.29
N HIS A 38 -21.83 9.61 2.03
CA HIS A 38 -21.14 8.88 0.96
C HIS A 38 -20.33 9.87 0.14
N THR A 39 -19.01 9.88 0.33
CA THR A 39 -18.10 10.91 -0.20
C THR A 39 -16.73 10.38 -0.55
N GLY A 40 -16.11 10.94 -1.59
CA GLY A 40 -14.69 10.74 -1.88
C GLY A 40 -13.75 11.47 -0.92
N LEU A 41 -14.27 12.37 -0.11
CA LEU A 41 -13.50 13.29 0.71
C LEU A 41 -12.42 13.99 -0.17
N ASN A 42 -11.20 14.15 0.31
CA ASN A 42 -10.04 14.57 -0.49
C ASN A 42 -9.26 13.38 -1.11
N LEU A 43 -9.76 12.14 -0.98
CA LEU A 43 -9.13 10.91 -1.46
C LEU A 43 -9.58 10.55 -2.88
N ASP A 44 -10.78 10.92 -3.26
CA ASP A 44 -11.30 10.82 -4.63
C ASP A 44 -11.79 12.19 -5.10
N PRO A 45 -10.94 12.96 -5.81
CA PRO A 45 -11.28 14.31 -6.23
C PRO A 45 -12.34 14.36 -7.35
N VAL A 46 -12.70 13.23 -7.93
CA VAL A 46 -13.63 13.14 -9.06
C VAL A 46 -15.03 12.79 -8.58
N LYS A 47 -15.15 11.94 -7.55
CA LYS A 47 -16.43 11.42 -7.10
C LYS A 47 -16.79 11.99 -5.74
N ALA A 48 -17.73 12.91 -5.74
CA ALA A 48 -18.26 13.57 -4.54
C ALA A 48 -17.16 14.04 -3.57
N PRO A 49 -16.20 14.87 -4.03
CA PRO A 49 -15.15 15.39 -3.18
C PRO A 49 -15.73 16.33 -2.13
N VAL A 50 -15.23 16.25 -0.90
CA VAL A 50 -15.58 17.15 0.20
C VAL A 50 -14.32 17.51 0.95
N ASN A 51 -14.11 18.80 1.23
CA ASN A 51 -13.00 19.20 2.06
C ASN A 51 -13.23 18.75 3.52
N PRO A 52 -12.32 17.96 4.12
CA PRO A 52 -12.46 17.51 5.50
C PRO A 52 -12.73 18.62 6.52
N SER A 53 -12.19 19.83 6.30
CA SER A 53 -12.39 20.97 7.20
C SER A 53 -13.85 21.39 7.29
N VAL A 54 -14.63 21.23 6.22
CA VAL A 54 -16.07 21.53 6.23
C VAL A 54 -16.81 20.57 7.15
N LEU A 55 -16.50 19.28 7.09
CA LEU A 55 -17.10 18.29 7.99
C LEU A 55 -16.68 18.51 9.44
N LEU A 56 -15.42 18.86 9.68
CA LEU A 56 -14.92 19.14 11.03
C LEU A 56 -15.58 20.38 11.65
N SER A 57 -15.89 21.38 10.84
CA SER A 57 -16.56 22.62 11.32
C SER A 57 -18.07 22.48 11.52
N ALA A 58 -18.68 21.40 11.02
CA ALA A 58 -20.13 21.18 11.11
C ALA A 58 -20.64 20.87 12.53
N GLY A 59 -19.74 20.68 13.51
CA GLY A 59 -20.10 20.45 14.92
C GLY A 59 -20.62 19.05 15.24
N MET A 60 -20.53 18.10 14.31
CA MET A 60 -20.86 16.69 14.58
C MET A 60 -19.80 16.04 15.48
N ASP A 61 -20.23 15.14 16.35
CA ASP A 61 -19.32 14.38 17.21
C ASP A 61 -18.49 13.37 16.41
N TYR A 62 -19.08 12.81 15.34
CA TYR A 62 -18.44 11.85 14.47
C TYR A 62 -19.07 11.82 13.08
N TRP A 63 -18.27 11.54 12.05
CA TRP A 63 -18.71 11.30 10.68
C TRP A 63 -18.41 9.87 10.24
N ALA A 64 -19.45 9.09 9.99
CA ALA A 64 -19.37 7.78 9.37
C ALA A 64 -19.46 7.92 7.85
N CYS A 65 -18.35 7.72 7.16
CA CYS A 65 -18.27 7.91 5.71
C CYS A 65 -18.20 6.58 4.96
N GLY A 66 -18.82 6.54 3.77
CA GLY A 66 -18.72 5.48 2.78
C GLY A 66 -18.15 5.99 1.46
N HIS A 67 -17.94 5.13 0.49
CA HIS A 67 -17.35 5.30 -0.83
C HIS A 67 -15.92 4.74 -0.93
N ILE A 68 -15.02 5.12 -0.04
CA ILE A 68 -13.64 4.63 -0.05
C ILE A 68 -13.61 3.21 0.52
N HIS A 69 -13.12 2.25 -0.27
CA HIS A 69 -13.07 0.83 0.10
C HIS A 69 -11.90 0.49 1.02
N MET A 70 -10.98 1.40 1.21
CA MET A 70 -9.87 1.27 2.15
C MET A 70 -10.25 1.93 3.48
N ARG A 71 -9.85 1.31 4.60
CA ARG A 71 -9.97 1.95 5.92
C ARG A 71 -9.18 3.26 5.93
N TYR A 72 -9.84 4.35 6.33
CA TYR A 72 -9.21 5.66 6.45
C TYR A 72 -9.80 6.43 7.63
N ILE A 73 -8.95 7.11 8.39
CA ILE A 73 -9.31 7.87 9.59
C ILE A 73 -8.71 9.27 9.50
N HIS A 74 -9.52 10.29 9.79
CA HIS A 74 -9.10 11.68 9.74
C HIS A 74 -9.56 12.43 11.01
N PRO A 75 -8.75 13.33 11.57
CA PRO A 75 -7.40 13.68 11.16
C PRO A 75 -6.34 12.63 11.52
N SER A 76 -6.57 11.82 12.56
CA SER A 76 -5.65 10.76 12.99
C SER A 76 -6.35 9.72 13.87
N GLU A 77 -5.69 8.60 14.13
CA GLU A 77 -6.15 7.55 15.07
C GLU A 77 -6.32 8.08 16.50
N ASN A 78 -5.55 9.10 16.90
CA ASN A 78 -5.60 9.67 18.26
C ASN A 78 -6.72 10.70 18.45
N GLY A 79 -7.37 11.13 17.38
CA GLY A 79 -8.45 12.10 17.42
C GLY A 79 -9.40 11.91 16.24
N PRO A 80 -9.97 10.71 16.09
CA PRO A 80 -10.79 10.38 14.93
C PRO A 80 -12.11 11.17 14.97
N ARG A 81 -12.39 11.86 13.88
CA ARG A 81 -13.64 12.64 13.71
C ARG A 81 -14.39 12.22 12.44
N ILE A 82 -13.67 11.72 11.45
CA ILE A 82 -14.20 11.24 10.17
C ILE A 82 -13.55 9.88 9.91
N ALA A 83 -14.34 8.86 9.63
CA ALA A 83 -13.77 7.57 9.27
C ALA A 83 -14.55 6.85 8.18
N PHE A 84 -13.80 6.13 7.35
CA PHE A 84 -14.27 5.13 6.42
C PHE A 84 -13.87 3.76 6.99
N SER A 85 -14.82 2.89 7.21
CA SER A 85 -14.51 1.50 7.58
C SER A 85 -13.87 0.72 6.43
N GLY A 86 -14.07 1.17 5.21
CA GLY A 86 -13.75 0.43 3.99
C GLY A 86 -14.84 -0.58 3.65
N CYS A 87 -14.49 -1.60 2.88
CA CYS A 87 -15.37 -2.72 2.58
C CYS A 87 -15.21 -3.84 3.63
N ILE A 88 -16.27 -4.59 3.89
CA ILE A 88 -16.28 -5.70 4.86
C ILE A 88 -15.57 -6.95 4.31
N GLN A 89 -15.44 -7.06 2.98
CA GLN A 89 -14.77 -8.14 2.26
C GLN A 89 -14.12 -7.56 1.01
N GLY A 90 -12.83 -7.83 0.79
CA GLY A 90 -12.15 -7.51 -0.47
C GLY A 90 -12.64 -8.41 -1.60
N ARG A 91 -12.82 -7.85 -2.79
CA ARG A 91 -13.37 -8.54 -3.95
C ARG A 91 -12.34 -8.90 -5.01
N ASP A 92 -11.23 -8.20 -5.01
CA ASP A 92 -10.14 -8.42 -5.98
C ASP A 92 -8.78 -7.95 -5.44
N ILE A 93 -7.75 -8.13 -6.24
CA ILE A 93 -6.36 -7.80 -5.92
C ILE A 93 -6.09 -6.29 -5.74
N LYS A 94 -7.04 -5.42 -6.02
CA LYS A 94 -6.93 -3.97 -5.74
C LYS A 94 -7.35 -3.66 -4.31
N GLU A 95 -8.06 -4.58 -3.68
CA GLU A 95 -8.58 -4.45 -2.32
C GLU A 95 -7.80 -5.36 -1.35
N THR A 96 -6.49 -5.19 -1.29
CA THR A 96 -5.59 -6.00 -0.46
C THR A 96 -5.66 -5.67 1.03
N GLY A 97 -5.21 -6.63 1.86
CA GLY A 97 -5.10 -6.49 3.31
C GLY A 97 -6.41 -6.72 4.07
N PRO A 98 -6.37 -6.59 5.40
CA PRO A 98 -7.53 -6.82 6.25
C PRO A 98 -8.71 -5.92 5.87
N ARG A 99 -9.91 -6.49 5.82
CA ARG A 99 -11.16 -5.77 5.56
C ARG A 99 -12.11 -6.02 6.71
N GLY A 100 -12.98 -5.04 6.98
CA GLY A 100 -13.84 -5.15 8.13
C GLY A 100 -14.67 -3.92 8.40
N ALA A 101 -15.16 -3.83 9.64
CA ALA A 101 -15.96 -2.74 10.14
C ALA A 101 -15.19 -1.92 11.21
N GLN A 102 -15.70 -0.74 11.51
CA GLN A 102 -15.25 0.06 12.66
C GLN A 102 -16.33 0.03 13.74
N LEU A 103 -15.95 -0.46 14.91
CA LEU A 103 -16.73 -0.23 16.12
C LEU A 103 -16.38 1.15 16.68
N VAL A 104 -17.40 2.01 16.83
CA VAL A 104 -17.21 3.38 17.29
C VAL A 104 -17.84 3.54 18.66
N THR A 105 -17.07 3.96 19.64
CA THR A 105 -17.55 4.29 20.98
C THR A 105 -17.49 5.80 21.17
N LEU A 106 -18.65 6.40 21.45
CA LEU A 106 -18.78 7.80 21.79
C LEU A 106 -19.06 7.94 23.30
N SER A 107 -18.36 8.87 23.93
CA SER A 107 -18.56 9.21 25.34
C SER A 107 -18.62 10.74 25.47
N GLU A 108 -19.48 11.25 26.34
CA GLU A 108 -19.66 12.68 26.52
C GLU A 108 -18.35 13.36 26.95
N GLY A 109 -17.99 14.42 26.22
CA GLY A 109 -16.76 15.17 26.47
C GLY A 109 -15.46 14.44 26.11
N ALA A 110 -15.52 13.25 25.51
CA ALA A 110 -14.36 12.47 25.11
C ALA A 110 -14.19 12.39 23.60
N VAL A 111 -12.97 12.09 23.15
CA VAL A 111 -12.66 11.80 21.75
C VAL A 111 -13.26 10.44 21.37
N PRO A 112 -13.88 10.29 20.18
CA PRO A 112 -14.35 9.01 19.70
C PRO A 112 -13.25 7.94 19.72
N GLN A 113 -13.59 6.74 20.16
CA GLN A 113 -12.69 5.59 20.13
C GLN A 113 -13.12 4.66 18.99
N LEU A 114 -12.18 4.24 18.16
CA LEU A 114 -12.40 3.36 17.03
C LEU A 114 -11.64 2.05 17.20
N GLU A 115 -12.37 0.96 17.13
CA GLU A 115 -11.80 -0.38 17.10
C GLU A 115 -12.10 -1.03 15.74
N PHE A 116 -11.07 -1.52 15.07
CA PHE A 116 -11.23 -2.23 13.80
C PHE A 116 -11.58 -3.69 14.06
N ILE A 117 -12.72 -4.11 13.53
CA ILE A 117 -13.19 -5.49 13.58
C ILE A 117 -12.96 -6.13 12.21
N PRO A 118 -11.98 -7.00 12.05
CA PRO A 118 -11.79 -7.73 10.80
C PRO A 118 -12.98 -8.68 10.56
N THR A 119 -13.55 -8.61 9.38
CA THR A 119 -14.72 -9.42 8.98
C THR A 119 -14.48 -10.24 7.72
N ALA A 120 -13.40 -9.94 6.98
CA ALA A 120 -13.07 -10.66 5.77
C ALA A 120 -12.64 -12.10 6.09
N SER A 121 -13.35 -13.09 5.58
CA SER A 121 -12.94 -14.49 5.64
C SER A 121 -11.79 -14.79 4.68
N VAL A 122 -11.75 -14.08 3.55
CA VAL A 122 -10.70 -14.20 2.53
C VAL A 122 -10.01 -12.86 2.36
N VAL A 123 -8.69 -12.83 2.47
CA VAL A 123 -7.88 -11.62 2.26
C VAL A 123 -7.08 -11.72 0.97
N TRP A 124 -7.19 -10.68 0.15
CA TRP A 124 -6.33 -10.50 -1.03
C TRP A 124 -4.98 -9.92 -0.62
N GLN A 125 -3.89 -10.46 -1.17
CA GLN A 125 -2.53 -10.01 -0.87
C GLN A 125 -1.65 -9.97 -2.11
N ARG A 126 -0.80 -8.94 -2.21
CA ARG A 126 0.31 -8.89 -3.16
C ARG A 126 1.59 -9.17 -2.41
N LEU A 127 2.36 -10.15 -2.87
CA LEU A 127 3.64 -10.51 -2.29
C LEU A 127 4.73 -10.32 -3.34
N ARG A 128 5.76 -9.57 -3.00
CA ARG A 128 7.01 -9.53 -3.75
C ARG A 128 8.02 -10.38 -2.98
N VAL A 129 8.52 -11.41 -3.62
CA VAL A 129 9.43 -12.39 -3.03
C VAL A 129 10.78 -12.25 -3.71
N ASP A 130 11.77 -11.76 -2.97
CA ASP A 130 13.15 -11.65 -3.44
C ASP A 130 13.80 -13.03 -3.36
N VAL A 131 14.11 -13.61 -4.52
CA VAL A 131 14.69 -14.96 -4.66
C VAL A 131 16.17 -14.96 -4.92
N SER A 132 16.87 -13.84 -4.73
CA SER A 132 18.31 -13.69 -5.04
C SER A 132 19.19 -14.71 -4.32
N ASP A 133 18.81 -15.10 -3.11
CA ASP A 133 19.57 -16.05 -2.30
C ASP A 133 19.19 -17.51 -2.58
N CYS A 134 18.20 -17.76 -3.44
CA CYS A 134 17.76 -19.12 -3.79
C CYS A 134 18.61 -19.69 -4.92
N THR A 135 19.01 -20.96 -4.79
CA THR A 135 19.81 -21.70 -5.76
C THR A 135 19.02 -22.82 -6.45
N THR A 136 17.84 -23.14 -5.92
CA THR A 136 16.97 -24.21 -6.45
C THR A 136 15.49 -23.79 -6.41
N LEU A 137 14.66 -24.41 -7.29
CA LEU A 137 13.22 -24.19 -7.29
C LEU A 137 12.53 -24.59 -5.98
N PRO A 138 12.91 -25.70 -5.30
CA PRO A 138 12.38 -26.01 -3.97
C PRO A 138 12.65 -24.92 -2.94
N GLU A 139 13.83 -24.30 -2.92
CA GLU A 139 14.11 -23.17 -2.00
C GLU A 139 13.21 -21.96 -2.28
N ILE A 140 12.92 -21.68 -3.55
CA ILE A 140 11.96 -20.63 -3.92
C ILE A 140 10.56 -20.98 -3.39
N SER A 141 10.13 -22.22 -3.55
CA SER A 141 8.83 -22.68 -3.05
C SER A 141 8.73 -22.55 -1.53
N ASP A 142 9.74 -22.98 -0.80
CA ASP A 142 9.81 -22.87 0.67
C ASP A 142 9.80 -21.40 1.13
N LEU A 143 10.50 -20.53 0.40
CA LEU A 143 10.53 -19.10 0.66
C LEU A 143 9.15 -18.47 0.47
N ILE A 144 8.47 -18.79 -0.64
CA ILE A 144 7.11 -18.33 -0.93
C ILE A 144 6.16 -18.74 0.20
N ILE A 145 6.18 -19.99 0.61
CA ILE A 145 5.33 -20.51 1.68
C ILE A 145 5.59 -19.76 3.00
N ARG A 146 6.86 -19.51 3.35
CA ARG A 146 7.19 -18.71 4.55
C ARG A 146 6.64 -17.28 4.48
N GLU A 147 6.74 -16.63 3.32
CA GLU A 147 6.20 -15.27 3.15
C GLU A 147 4.67 -15.25 3.20
N LEU A 148 4.00 -16.28 2.68
CA LEU A 148 2.55 -16.45 2.81
C LEU A 148 2.13 -16.56 4.28
N PHE A 149 2.79 -17.40 5.09
CA PHE A 149 2.53 -17.52 6.52
C PHE A 149 2.78 -16.19 7.25
N ARG A 150 3.87 -15.49 6.90
CA ARG A 150 4.17 -14.18 7.49
C ARG A 150 3.09 -13.13 7.16
N ALA A 151 2.59 -13.14 5.93
CA ALA A 151 1.53 -12.24 5.51
C ALA A 151 0.20 -12.60 6.20
N ASN A 152 -0.14 -13.87 6.31
CA ASN A 152 -1.34 -14.35 6.97
C ASN A 152 -1.39 -13.98 8.46
N GLY A 153 -0.26 -14.10 9.16
CA GLY A 153 -0.16 -13.69 10.58
C GLY A 153 -0.47 -12.21 10.83
N LYS A 154 -0.32 -11.35 9.80
CA LYS A 154 -0.68 -9.93 9.83
C LYS A 154 -2.11 -9.65 9.39
N ALA A 155 -2.67 -10.52 8.57
CA ALA A 155 -3.98 -10.32 7.94
C ALA A 155 -5.14 -10.77 8.84
N HIS A 156 -4.87 -11.65 9.82
CA HIS A 156 -5.89 -12.23 10.72
C HIS A 156 -7.09 -12.82 9.96
N CYS A 157 -6.83 -13.59 8.91
CA CYS A 157 -7.85 -14.22 8.08
C CYS A 157 -7.71 -15.75 8.04
N GLU A 158 -8.79 -16.43 7.67
CA GLU A 158 -8.81 -17.89 7.54
C GLU A 158 -8.20 -18.30 6.18
N GLU A 159 -8.47 -17.56 5.13
CA GLU A 159 -8.02 -17.85 3.77
C GLU A 159 -7.36 -16.62 3.12
N MET A 160 -6.40 -16.87 2.25
CA MET A 160 -5.69 -15.81 1.52
C MET A 160 -5.61 -16.15 0.03
N ILE A 161 -5.99 -15.17 -0.80
CA ILE A 161 -5.72 -15.18 -2.22
C ILE A 161 -4.54 -14.24 -2.49
N SER A 162 -3.47 -14.78 -3.05
CA SER A 162 -2.24 -14.02 -3.27
C SER A 162 -1.90 -13.88 -4.74
N ARG A 163 -1.37 -12.73 -5.12
CA ARG A 163 -0.61 -12.53 -6.34
C ARG A 163 0.85 -12.39 -5.97
N ILE A 164 1.68 -13.29 -6.50
CA ILE A 164 3.09 -13.40 -6.15
C ILE A 164 3.92 -12.86 -7.31
N VAL A 165 4.90 -12.04 -7.00
CA VAL A 165 5.89 -11.52 -7.95
C VAL A 165 7.25 -11.95 -7.44
N LEU A 166 7.93 -12.81 -8.18
CA LEU A 166 9.31 -13.19 -7.92
C LEU A 166 10.22 -12.04 -8.37
N THR A 167 11.16 -11.65 -7.55
CA THR A 167 12.07 -10.52 -7.81
C THR A 167 13.47 -10.86 -7.39
N GLY A 168 14.42 -10.02 -7.80
CA GLY A 168 15.83 -10.15 -7.45
C GLY A 168 16.67 -10.72 -8.57
N THR A 169 17.98 -10.74 -8.35
CA THR A 169 18.95 -11.23 -9.32
C THR A 169 19.33 -12.67 -8.97
N THR A 170 19.07 -13.61 -9.86
CA THR A 170 19.27 -15.04 -9.59
C THR A 170 19.78 -15.81 -10.80
N ALA A 171 20.64 -16.79 -10.58
CA ALA A 171 21.08 -17.73 -11.61
C ALA A 171 19.94 -18.61 -12.15
N LEU A 172 18.79 -18.63 -11.48
CA LEU A 172 17.59 -19.34 -11.93
C LEU A 172 16.73 -18.53 -12.92
N HIS A 173 17.11 -17.29 -13.27
CA HIS A 173 16.32 -16.41 -14.13
C HIS A 173 15.91 -17.09 -15.45
N GLU A 174 16.84 -17.72 -16.18
CA GLU A 174 16.54 -18.42 -17.44
C GLU A 174 15.49 -19.52 -17.23
N VAL A 175 15.51 -20.21 -16.10
CA VAL A 175 14.52 -21.24 -15.77
C VAL A 175 13.18 -20.63 -15.39
N LEU A 176 13.20 -19.55 -14.60
CA LEU A 176 12.00 -18.83 -14.14
C LEU A 176 11.31 -18.05 -15.25
N SER A 177 12.02 -17.61 -16.28
CA SER A 177 11.45 -16.95 -17.45
C SER A 177 10.55 -17.86 -18.30
N ARG A 178 10.58 -19.17 -18.04
CA ARG A 178 9.74 -20.15 -18.71
C ARG A 178 8.35 -20.19 -18.08
N PRO A 179 7.27 -19.96 -18.86
CA PRO A 179 5.88 -19.92 -18.32
C PRO A 179 5.43 -21.25 -17.71
N ASP A 180 5.91 -22.38 -18.21
CA ASP A 180 5.60 -23.71 -17.67
C ASP A 180 6.17 -23.89 -16.26
N VAL A 181 7.37 -23.40 -15.99
CA VAL A 181 8.01 -23.48 -14.68
C VAL A 181 7.29 -22.60 -13.66
N ILE A 182 6.91 -21.39 -14.04
CA ILE A 182 6.13 -20.48 -13.17
C ILE A 182 4.77 -21.10 -12.83
N GLU A 183 4.11 -21.71 -13.80
CA GLU A 183 2.81 -22.35 -13.58
C GLU A 183 2.94 -23.60 -12.70
N ASP A 184 4.00 -24.38 -12.83
CA ASP A 184 4.26 -25.54 -11.96
C ASP A 184 4.59 -25.11 -10.54
N LEU A 185 5.37 -24.04 -10.33
CA LEU A 185 5.61 -23.43 -9.01
C LEU A 185 4.29 -22.96 -8.38
N ARG A 186 3.46 -22.27 -9.16
CA ARG A 186 2.14 -21.79 -8.70
C ARG A 186 1.25 -22.95 -8.25
N LYS A 187 1.17 -24.01 -9.03
CA LYS A 187 0.40 -25.22 -8.68
C LYS A 187 0.95 -25.87 -7.41
N HIS A 188 2.28 -26.01 -7.32
CA HIS A 188 2.92 -26.59 -6.14
C HIS A 188 2.58 -25.80 -4.87
N VAL A 189 2.61 -24.45 -4.92
CA VAL A 189 2.22 -23.60 -3.81
C VAL A 189 0.75 -23.83 -3.42
N ASN A 190 -0.15 -23.90 -4.41
CA ASN A 190 -1.57 -24.13 -4.16
C ASN A 190 -1.87 -25.52 -3.58
N ASP A 191 -1.09 -26.53 -3.97
CA ASP A 191 -1.25 -27.91 -3.46
C ASP A 191 -0.62 -28.09 -2.07
N SER A 192 0.30 -27.20 -1.66
CA SER A 192 1.05 -27.35 -0.43
C SER A 192 0.25 -26.96 0.82
N TYR A 193 -0.67 -25.99 0.72
CA TYR A 193 -1.42 -25.52 1.89
C TYR A 193 -2.77 -24.88 1.47
N ALA A 194 -3.85 -25.60 1.69
CA ALA A 194 -5.19 -25.26 1.24
C ALA A 194 -5.71 -23.83 1.57
N PRO A 195 -5.40 -23.22 2.75
CA PRO A 195 -5.80 -21.85 3.03
C PRO A 195 -5.14 -20.77 2.17
N PHE A 196 -4.08 -21.10 1.43
CA PHE A 196 -3.40 -20.17 0.55
C PHE A 196 -3.67 -20.52 -0.91
N PHE A 197 -4.16 -19.54 -1.65
CA PHE A 197 -4.37 -19.66 -3.07
C PHE A 197 -3.61 -18.59 -3.82
N CYS A 198 -2.69 -18.98 -4.67
CA CYS A 198 -1.99 -18.11 -5.59
C CYS A 198 -2.79 -18.00 -6.89
N ASP A 199 -3.42 -16.84 -7.14
CA ASP A 199 -4.18 -16.59 -8.38
C ASP A 199 -3.24 -16.41 -9.57
N THR A 200 -2.13 -15.73 -9.36
CA THR A 200 -1.15 -15.38 -10.40
C THR A 200 0.25 -15.37 -9.80
N MET A 201 1.19 -15.95 -10.50
CA MET A 201 2.62 -15.83 -10.21
C MET A 201 3.31 -15.19 -11.41
N LEU A 202 4.12 -14.17 -11.15
CA LEU A 202 4.83 -13.40 -12.18
C LEU A 202 6.34 -13.48 -11.90
N ASP A 203 7.11 -13.57 -12.96
CA ASP A 203 8.56 -13.44 -12.91
C ASP A 203 8.97 -12.00 -13.26
N GLU A 204 9.64 -11.35 -12.31
CA GLU A 204 10.34 -10.07 -12.45
C GLU A 204 11.79 -10.23 -11.95
N THR A 205 12.33 -11.45 -12.03
CA THR A 205 13.75 -11.68 -11.70
C THR A 205 14.65 -11.16 -12.79
N GLN A 206 15.93 -11.09 -12.48
CA GLN A 206 16.96 -10.65 -13.42
C GLN A 206 18.12 -11.65 -13.46
N GLU A 207 18.77 -11.72 -14.60
CA GLU A 207 19.98 -12.53 -14.74
C GLU A 207 21.16 -11.88 -14.01
N PRO A 208 22.01 -12.68 -13.32
CA PRO A 208 23.25 -12.18 -12.76
C PRO A 208 24.17 -11.67 -13.88
N ARG A 209 24.53 -10.40 -13.79
CA ARG A 209 25.47 -9.80 -14.75
C ARG A 209 26.89 -9.91 -14.24
N ASP A 210 27.80 -10.28 -15.11
CA ASP A 210 29.23 -10.19 -14.84
C ASP A 210 29.67 -8.73 -14.95
N LYS A 211 29.45 -7.97 -13.84
CA LYS A 211 29.90 -6.57 -13.75
C LYS A 211 31.43 -6.43 -13.95
N GLN A 212 32.18 -7.49 -13.70
CA GLN A 212 33.64 -7.52 -13.94
C GLN A 212 33.94 -7.52 -15.45
N ALA A 213 33.29 -8.39 -16.21
CA ALA A 213 33.42 -8.40 -17.66
C ALA A 213 33.01 -7.06 -18.28
N LEU A 214 31.86 -6.49 -17.84
CA LEU A 214 31.41 -5.16 -18.30
C LEU A 214 32.41 -4.03 -18.01
N ARG A 215 33.18 -4.13 -16.92
CA ARG A 215 34.27 -3.16 -16.61
C ARG A 215 35.46 -3.27 -17.56
N GLU A 216 35.74 -4.45 -18.06
CA GLU A 216 36.88 -4.73 -18.92
C GLU A 216 36.59 -4.36 -20.38
N GLU A 217 35.34 -4.32 -20.80
CA GLU A 217 34.93 -3.98 -22.16
C GLU A 217 35.22 -2.53 -22.58
N GLY A 218 35.49 -1.61 -21.62
CA GLY A 218 35.92 -0.24 -21.89
C GLY A 218 34.87 0.69 -22.48
N LEU A 219 33.62 0.21 -22.60
CA LEU A 219 32.46 0.95 -23.12
C LEU A 219 31.75 1.77 -22.04
N PHE A 220 30.66 2.43 -22.40
CA PHE A 220 29.88 3.25 -21.47
C PHE A 220 29.48 2.53 -20.19
N PRO A 221 29.04 1.25 -20.20
CA PRO A 221 28.78 0.50 -18.97
C PRO A 221 29.95 0.44 -17.99
N ALA A 222 31.19 0.31 -18.50
CA ALA A 222 32.39 0.30 -17.66
C ALA A 222 32.64 1.66 -16.97
N VAL A 223 32.42 2.74 -17.68
CA VAL A 223 32.52 4.11 -17.12
C VAL A 223 31.45 4.33 -16.05
N PHE A 224 30.22 3.94 -16.34
CA PHE A 224 29.09 4.04 -15.42
C PHE A 224 29.35 3.26 -14.12
N LEU A 225 29.76 1.98 -14.21
CA LEU A 225 30.08 1.14 -13.06
C LEU A 225 31.18 1.75 -12.18
N ARG A 226 32.20 2.35 -12.76
CA ARG A 226 33.29 3.02 -12.04
C ARG A 226 32.80 4.26 -11.29
N VAL A 227 31.95 5.07 -11.93
CA VAL A 227 31.34 6.23 -11.28
C VAL A 227 30.42 5.80 -10.15
N ALA A 228 29.57 4.79 -10.37
CA ALA A 228 28.67 4.25 -9.36
C ALA A 228 29.42 3.71 -8.13
N GLU A 229 30.53 3.01 -8.34
CA GLU A 229 31.39 2.53 -7.25
C GLU A 229 32.04 3.66 -6.45
N THR A 230 32.51 4.70 -7.15
CA THR A 230 33.07 5.89 -6.50
C THR A 230 32.00 6.58 -5.64
N GLN A 231 30.79 6.72 -6.17
CA GLN A 231 29.68 7.32 -5.45
C GLN A 231 29.27 6.48 -4.22
N ARG A 232 29.25 5.15 -4.33
CA ARG A 232 28.94 4.26 -3.19
C ARG A 232 29.96 4.36 -2.05
N SER A 233 31.20 4.72 -2.34
CA SER A 233 32.22 4.95 -1.31
C SER A 233 31.98 6.21 -0.47
N LEU A 234 31.03 7.06 -0.87
CA LEU A 234 30.68 8.33 -0.23
C LEU A 234 29.19 8.36 0.21
N PRO A 235 28.76 7.51 1.13
CA PRO A 235 27.33 7.34 1.47
C PRO A 235 26.70 8.62 2.04
N GLU A 236 27.47 9.46 2.75
CA GLU A 236 26.98 10.71 3.30
C GLU A 236 26.66 11.73 2.19
N GLU A 237 27.48 11.79 1.16
CA GLU A 237 27.26 12.65 -0.01
C GLU A 237 26.05 12.20 -0.81
N GLN A 238 25.84 10.88 -0.95
CA GLN A 238 24.65 10.32 -1.60
C GLN A 238 23.35 10.68 -0.84
N VAL A 239 23.39 10.56 0.49
CA VAL A 239 22.24 10.96 1.33
C VAL A 239 21.96 12.45 1.17
N ALA A 240 22.98 13.30 1.21
CA ALA A 240 22.83 14.74 1.06
C ALA A 240 22.28 15.12 -0.33
N PHE A 241 22.79 14.47 -1.39
CA PHE A 241 22.29 14.66 -2.75
C PHE A 241 20.81 14.28 -2.87
N LEU A 242 20.42 13.11 -2.37
CA LEU A 242 19.01 12.66 -2.39
C LEU A 242 18.11 13.59 -1.57
N GLN A 243 18.57 14.06 -0.41
CA GLN A 243 17.81 15.02 0.40
C GLN A 243 17.53 16.30 -0.38
N GLN A 244 18.55 16.83 -1.09
CA GLN A 244 18.39 18.00 -1.92
C GLN A 244 17.41 17.77 -3.08
N GLU A 245 17.51 16.64 -3.78
CA GLU A 245 16.60 16.28 -4.87
C GLU A 245 15.13 16.16 -4.41
N PHE A 246 14.89 15.62 -3.19
CA PHE A 246 13.56 15.59 -2.61
C PHE A 246 13.05 17.01 -2.29
N LEU A 247 13.90 17.86 -1.71
CA LEU A 247 13.56 19.26 -1.39
C LEU A 247 13.24 20.06 -2.65
N ASP A 248 14.02 19.93 -3.70
CA ASP A 248 13.81 20.64 -4.98
C ASP A 248 12.46 20.28 -5.63
N ARG A 249 11.94 19.10 -5.29
CA ARG A 249 10.59 18.64 -5.72
C ARG A 249 9.49 18.92 -4.70
N GLY A 250 9.79 19.66 -3.64
CA GLY A 250 8.82 19.98 -2.57
C GLY A 250 8.46 18.78 -1.68
N LEU A 251 9.30 17.74 -1.64
CA LEU A 251 9.11 16.52 -0.87
C LEU A 251 10.12 16.45 0.28
N GLN A 252 9.80 15.66 1.30
CA GLN A 252 10.75 15.30 2.35
C GLN A 252 11.19 13.85 2.19
N MET A 253 12.49 13.61 2.21
CA MET A 253 13.02 12.25 2.18
C MET A 253 12.65 11.50 3.46
N PRO A 254 11.99 10.32 3.38
CA PRO A 254 11.69 9.53 4.56
C PRO A 254 12.97 9.14 5.32
N SER A 255 12.95 9.23 6.64
CA SER A 255 14.10 8.88 7.49
C SER A 255 14.59 7.43 7.32
N SER A 256 13.68 6.53 6.94
CA SER A 256 13.99 5.13 6.63
C SER A 256 14.83 4.94 5.36
N CYS A 257 14.91 5.93 4.47
CA CYS A 257 15.69 5.85 3.22
C CYS A 257 17.18 6.03 3.47
N ALA A 258 17.57 6.90 4.41
CA ALA A 258 18.98 7.19 4.69
C ALA A 258 19.79 5.90 5.01
N GLY A 259 19.24 5.00 5.84
CA GLY A 259 19.88 3.72 6.18
C GLY A 259 19.88 2.67 5.07
N LYS A 260 19.20 2.92 3.94
CA LYS A 260 19.05 1.98 2.82
C LYS A 260 19.72 2.48 1.55
N VAL A 261 20.39 3.62 1.57
CA VAL A 261 20.97 4.27 0.38
C VAL A 261 21.92 3.32 -0.36
N GLY A 262 22.77 2.56 0.34
CA GLY A 262 23.67 1.58 -0.30
C GLY A 262 22.91 0.52 -1.11
N LYS A 263 21.88 -0.11 -0.52
CA LYS A 263 21.06 -1.11 -1.22
C LYS A 263 20.27 -0.50 -2.38
N LEU A 264 19.75 0.70 -2.21
CA LEU A 264 19.02 1.42 -3.27
C LEU A 264 19.93 1.82 -4.42
N SER A 265 21.20 2.18 -4.13
CA SER A 265 22.21 2.48 -5.15
C SER A 265 22.57 1.24 -5.99
N GLU A 266 22.67 0.06 -5.38
CA GLU A 266 22.90 -1.19 -6.10
C GLU A 266 21.71 -1.54 -7.02
N GLN A 267 20.49 -1.40 -6.52
CA GLN A 267 19.29 -1.63 -7.32
C GLN A 267 19.17 -0.63 -8.49
N ALA A 268 19.52 0.63 -8.26
CA ALA A 268 19.53 1.65 -9.31
C ALA A 268 20.61 1.37 -10.36
N GLU A 269 21.77 0.88 -9.95
CA GLU A 269 22.85 0.46 -10.84
C GLU A 269 22.40 -0.67 -11.77
N ASP A 270 21.76 -1.71 -11.21
CA ASP A 270 21.23 -2.82 -12.00
C ASP A 270 20.15 -2.34 -12.99
N LEU A 271 19.24 -1.45 -12.55
CA LEU A 271 18.22 -0.86 -13.41
C LEU A 271 18.81 -0.09 -14.59
N VAL A 272 19.86 0.71 -14.36
CA VAL A 272 20.54 1.45 -15.44
C VAL A 272 21.22 0.51 -16.42
N LEU A 273 21.88 -0.54 -15.94
CA LEU A 273 22.48 -1.57 -16.80
C LEU A 273 21.42 -2.28 -17.66
N ASP A 274 20.20 -2.52 -17.10
CA ASP A 274 19.07 -3.08 -17.86
C ASP A 274 18.63 -2.15 -19.00
N MET A 275 18.49 -0.88 -18.69
CA MET A 275 18.12 0.13 -19.71
C MET A 275 19.16 0.24 -20.83
N LEU A 276 20.43 0.10 -20.51
CA LEU A 276 21.51 0.14 -21.48
C LEU A 276 21.49 -1.08 -22.42
N SER A 277 21.30 -2.28 -21.89
CA SER A 277 21.23 -3.50 -22.71
C SER A 277 19.99 -3.53 -23.63
N GLN A 278 18.85 -3.03 -23.19
CA GLN A 278 17.64 -2.93 -24.03
C GLN A 278 17.78 -1.89 -25.15
N GLY A 279 18.70 -0.93 -25.01
CA GLY A 279 18.98 0.09 -26.05
C GLY A 279 19.85 -0.44 -27.20
N GLU A 280 20.59 -1.51 -27.00
CA GLU A 280 21.46 -2.13 -28.03
C GLU A 280 20.71 -3.10 -28.96
N GLU A 281 19.51 -3.56 -28.57
CA GLU A 281 18.67 -4.44 -29.40
C GLU A 281 17.74 -3.68 -30.37
N ARG A 282 17.83 -2.36 -30.47
CA ARG A 282 17.10 -1.50 -31.43
C ARG A 282 18.04 -0.84 -32.43
#